data_599f033f38d1269e10ce2e38654df3d7
#
_entry.id   599f033f38d1269e10ce2e38654df3d7
#
_cell.length_a   1.000
_cell.length_b   1.000
_cell.length_c   1.000
_cell.angle_alpha   90.00
_cell.angle_beta   90.00
_cell.angle_gamma   90.00
#
_symmetry.space_group_name_H-M   'P 1'
#
loop_
_entity.id
_entity.type
_entity.pdbx_description
1 polymer ?
#
loop_
_entity_poly.entity_id
_entity_poly.type
_entity_poly.pdbx_seq_one_letter_code
_entity_poly.pdbx_strand_id
1 'polypeptide(L)'
;MTEPVAFVEITHTARKRLDLLGPAAASAVESLREELERTPGLGRRVRVMGPGEEVWVTRIEAGVDCPALSVTYVYVPRPAPPTAAIVSVVPDDGRSENA
;
A
#
# COMPACT_ATOMS: atom_id res chain seq x y z
N MET A 1 -3.32 -23.94 3.44
CA MET A 1 -3.74 -22.57 3.81
C MET A 1 -2.56 -21.80 4.32
N THR A 2 -2.40 -20.58 3.86
CA THR A 2 -1.25 -19.77 4.19
C THR A 2 -1.62 -18.75 5.24
N GLU A 3 -0.87 -18.71 6.32
CA GLU A 3 -1.11 -17.71 7.35
C GLU A 3 -0.45 -16.40 6.95
N PRO A 4 -1.02 -15.28 7.36
CA PRO A 4 -0.38 -14.01 7.06
C PRO A 4 0.96 -13.89 7.78
N VAL A 5 1.92 -13.27 7.09
CA VAL A 5 3.24 -13.02 7.65
C VAL A 5 3.23 -11.72 8.43
N ALA A 6 2.41 -10.76 8.00
CA ALA A 6 2.39 -9.43 8.59
C ALA A 6 0.95 -8.98 8.83
N PHE A 7 0.81 -8.03 9.73
CA PHE A 7 -0.47 -7.35 9.92
C PHE A 7 -0.44 -6.06 9.13
N VAL A 8 -1.44 -5.83 8.28
CA VAL A 8 -1.49 -4.67 7.42
C VAL A 8 -2.80 -3.94 7.63
N GLU A 9 -2.72 -2.65 7.88
CA GLU A 9 -3.90 -1.82 8.04
C GLU A 9 -3.89 -0.69 7.04
N ILE A 10 -5.05 -0.09 6.82
CA ILE A 10 -5.19 1.11 6.00
C ILE A 10 -5.47 2.24 6.98
N THR A 11 -4.64 3.29 6.96
CA THR A 11 -4.83 4.38 7.90
C THR A 11 -6.13 5.13 7.61
N HIS A 12 -6.59 5.88 8.60
CA HIS A 12 -7.81 6.66 8.44
C HIS A 12 -7.69 7.65 7.27
N THR A 13 -6.55 8.30 7.15
CA THR A 13 -6.31 9.26 6.06
C THR A 13 -6.39 8.56 4.70
N ALA A 14 -5.76 7.40 4.59
CA ALA A 14 -5.81 6.65 3.34
C ALA A 14 -7.23 6.18 3.05
N ARG A 15 -7.96 5.75 4.07
CA ARG A 15 -9.33 5.31 3.90
C ARG A 15 -10.21 6.43 3.38
N LYS A 16 -10.02 7.64 3.90
CA LYS A 16 -10.79 8.79 3.42
C LYS A 16 -10.50 9.07 1.94
N ARG A 17 -9.25 8.93 1.55
CA ARG A 17 -8.90 9.12 0.14
C ARG A 17 -9.58 8.06 -0.72
N LEU A 18 -9.64 6.82 -0.24
CA LEU A 18 -10.32 5.76 -1.00
C LEU A 18 -11.79 6.05 -1.18
N ASP A 19 -12.43 6.67 -0.18
CA ASP A 19 -13.84 7.05 -0.33
C ASP A 19 -14.02 8.00 -1.50
N LEU A 20 -13.05 8.87 -1.74
CA LEU A 20 -13.12 9.80 -2.86
C LEU A 20 -12.81 9.14 -4.19
N LEU A 21 -11.98 8.10 -4.19
CA LEU A 21 -11.60 7.42 -5.42
C LEU A 21 -12.64 6.42 -5.89
N GLY A 22 -13.52 5.99 -4.99
CA GLY A 22 -14.62 5.13 -5.36
C GLY A 22 -14.44 3.66 -5.00
N PRO A 23 -15.51 2.87 -5.15
CA PRO A 23 -15.48 1.48 -4.68
C PRO A 23 -14.51 0.58 -5.43
N ALA A 24 -14.25 0.84 -6.71
CA ALA A 24 -13.29 0.01 -7.44
C ALA A 24 -11.89 0.19 -6.88
N ALA A 25 -11.50 1.43 -6.55
CA ALA A 25 -10.21 1.69 -5.94
C ALA A 25 -10.14 1.08 -4.55
N ALA A 26 -11.21 1.21 -3.77
CA ALA A 26 -11.23 0.64 -2.44
C ALA A 26 -11.04 -0.88 -2.49
N SER A 27 -11.70 -1.53 -3.42
CA SER A 27 -11.59 -2.97 -3.58
C SER A 27 -10.17 -3.37 -3.99
N ALA A 28 -9.57 -2.61 -4.90
CA ALA A 28 -8.21 -2.90 -5.36
C ALA A 28 -7.20 -2.77 -4.22
N VAL A 29 -7.36 -1.74 -3.38
CA VAL A 29 -6.44 -1.54 -2.27
C VAL A 29 -6.66 -2.61 -1.20
N GLU A 30 -7.90 -3.05 -1.01
CA GLU A 30 -8.16 -4.12 -0.05
C GLU A 30 -7.49 -5.42 -0.50
N SER A 31 -7.53 -5.71 -1.80
CA SER A 31 -6.82 -6.87 -2.32
C SER A 31 -5.31 -6.75 -2.12
N LEU A 32 -4.78 -5.55 -2.33
CA LEU A 32 -3.36 -5.31 -2.09
C LEU A 32 -3.01 -5.49 -0.63
N ARG A 33 -3.87 -5.03 0.28
CA ARG A 33 -3.64 -5.19 1.69
C ARG A 33 -3.47 -6.67 2.04
N GLU A 34 -4.33 -7.51 1.47
CA GLU A 34 -4.23 -8.94 1.71
C GLU A 34 -2.94 -9.52 1.14
N GLU A 35 -2.54 -9.04 -0.03
CA GLU A 35 -1.27 -9.51 -0.59
C GLU A 35 -0.09 -9.09 0.26
N LEU A 36 -0.13 -7.89 0.81
CA LEU A 36 0.96 -7.43 1.67
C LEU A 36 1.04 -8.23 2.96
N GLU A 37 -0.07 -8.78 3.43
CA GLU A 37 -0.03 -9.63 4.59
C GLU A 37 0.79 -10.89 4.34
N ARG A 38 0.78 -11.37 3.12
CA ARG A 38 1.55 -12.55 2.75
C ARG A 38 2.95 -12.21 2.26
N THR A 39 3.10 -11.03 1.64
CA THR A 39 4.36 -10.63 1.04
C THR A 39 4.58 -9.15 1.32
N PRO A 40 5.00 -8.80 2.54
CA PRO A 40 5.14 -7.38 2.89
C PRO A 40 6.22 -6.66 2.09
N GLY A 41 7.15 -7.38 1.50
CA GLY A 41 8.17 -6.79 0.65
C GLY A 41 7.77 -6.71 -0.81
N LEU A 42 6.46 -6.71 -1.10
CA LEU A 42 5.98 -6.71 -2.47
C LEU A 42 6.40 -5.47 -3.24
N GLY A 43 6.45 -4.33 -2.58
CA GLY A 43 6.80 -3.09 -3.24
C GLY A 43 8.29 -2.85 -3.25
N ARG A 44 8.65 -1.58 -3.29
CA ARG A 44 10.04 -1.15 -3.32
C ARG A 44 10.30 -0.21 -2.15
N ARG A 45 11.35 -0.47 -1.40
CA ARG A 45 11.71 0.40 -0.30
C ARG A 45 12.30 1.68 -0.85
N VAL A 46 11.77 2.82 -0.43
CA VAL A 46 12.21 4.11 -0.93
C VAL A 46 12.98 4.90 0.11
N ARG A 47 12.79 4.62 1.40
CA ARG A 47 13.61 5.26 2.41
C ARG A 47 13.40 4.58 3.76
N VAL A 48 14.31 4.90 4.67
CA VAL A 48 14.23 4.47 6.06
C VAL A 48 13.93 5.71 6.88
N MET A 49 12.86 5.66 7.70
CA MET A 49 12.43 6.84 8.42
C MET A 49 13.03 6.96 9.80
N GLY A 50 13.34 5.91 10.44
CA GLY A 50 13.87 5.93 11.77
C GLY A 50 14.20 4.52 12.13
N PRO A 51 14.51 4.25 13.40
CA PRO A 51 14.87 2.88 13.79
C PRO A 51 13.70 1.96 13.50
N GLY A 52 13.90 1.04 12.57
CA GLY A 52 12.91 0.02 12.31
C GLY A 52 11.71 0.43 11.48
N GLU A 53 11.70 1.64 10.91
CA GLU A 53 10.57 2.07 10.09
C GLU A 53 11.04 2.34 8.68
N GLU A 54 10.37 1.72 7.72
CA GLU A 54 10.74 1.81 6.30
C GLU A 54 9.54 2.25 5.50
N VAL A 55 9.79 3.11 4.52
CA VAL A 55 8.73 3.56 3.60
C VAL A 55 8.88 2.79 2.31
N TRP A 56 7.80 2.18 1.89
CA TRP A 56 7.75 1.35 0.69
C TRP A 56 6.65 1.86 -0.23
N VAL A 57 6.84 1.66 -1.52
CA VAL A 57 5.87 2.07 -2.53
C VAL A 57 5.59 0.88 -3.43
N THR A 58 4.34 0.69 -3.77
CA THR A 58 3.95 -0.30 -4.76
C THR A 58 2.88 0.31 -5.66
N ARG A 59 2.57 -0.37 -6.73
CA ARG A 59 1.65 0.13 -7.72
C ARG A 59 0.56 -0.89 -7.99
N ILE A 60 -0.67 -0.40 -8.15
CA ILE A 60 -1.77 -1.22 -8.60
C ILE A 60 -2.05 -0.82 -10.04
N GLU A 61 -2.07 -1.81 -10.93
CA GLU A 61 -2.31 -1.53 -12.34
C GLU A 61 -3.75 -1.10 -12.57
N ALA A 62 -3.95 -0.30 -13.61
CA ALA A 62 -5.28 0.17 -13.93
C ALA A 62 -6.22 -0.98 -14.25
N GLY A 63 -7.45 -0.87 -13.77
CA GLY A 63 -8.51 -1.84 -14.06
C GLY A 63 -9.64 -1.16 -14.81
N VAL A 64 -10.76 -1.86 -14.90
CA VAL A 64 -11.88 -1.37 -15.71
C VAL A 64 -12.43 -0.06 -15.20
N ASP A 65 -12.66 0.05 -13.91
CA ASP A 65 -13.25 1.25 -13.34
C ASP A 65 -12.30 1.91 -12.34
N CYS A 66 -11.01 1.71 -12.51
CA CYS A 66 -10.05 2.20 -11.55
C CYS A 66 -8.77 2.57 -12.29
N PRO A 67 -8.26 3.79 -12.09
CA PRO A 67 -6.96 4.14 -12.68
C PRO A 67 -5.86 3.38 -11.96
N ALA A 68 -4.67 3.38 -12.54
CA ALA A 68 -3.52 2.87 -11.83
C ALA A 68 -3.31 3.69 -10.56
N LEU A 69 -2.88 3.05 -9.50
CA LEU A 69 -2.72 3.71 -8.21
C LEU A 69 -1.31 3.50 -7.70
N SER A 70 -0.76 4.54 -7.09
CA SER A 70 0.50 4.46 -6.38
C SER A 70 0.17 4.39 -4.89
N VAL A 71 0.67 3.37 -4.22
CA VAL A 71 0.36 3.11 -2.82
C VAL A 71 1.64 3.17 -2.01
N THR A 72 1.63 4.00 -0.98
CA THR A 72 2.76 4.13 -0.07
C THR A 72 2.38 3.49 1.26
N TYR A 73 3.27 2.67 1.79
CA TYR A 73 3.02 2.08 3.10
C TYR A 73 4.29 2.14 3.94
N VAL A 74 4.09 2.20 5.26
CA VAL A 74 5.18 2.17 6.22
C VAL A 74 5.27 0.76 6.75
N TYR A 75 6.45 0.16 6.66
CA TYR A 75 6.66 -1.22 7.04
C TYR A 75 7.59 -1.26 8.25
N VAL A 76 7.19 -2.01 9.26
CA VAL A 76 7.96 -2.18 10.49
C VAL A 76 8.18 -3.68 10.65
N PRO A 77 9.37 -4.17 10.25
CA PRO A 77 9.61 -5.62 10.27
C PRO A 77 9.79 -6.20 11.67
N ARG A 78 10.15 -5.39 12.64
CA ARG A 78 10.40 -5.88 13.99
C ARG A 78 9.72 -5.02 15.03
N PRO A 79 9.27 -5.61 16.13
CA PRO A 79 9.33 -7.05 16.44
C PRO A 79 8.34 -7.85 15.62
N ALA A 80 8.55 -9.13 15.54
CA ALA A 80 7.62 -10.02 14.86
C ALA A 80 6.34 -10.11 15.70
N PRO A 81 5.17 -10.25 15.03
CA PRO A 81 5.02 -10.25 13.58
C PRO A 81 5.19 -8.85 12.99
N PRO A 82 5.68 -8.76 11.77
CA PRO A 82 5.83 -7.44 11.13
C PRO A 82 4.49 -6.75 10.94
N THR A 83 4.52 -5.44 10.87
CA THR A 83 3.31 -4.66 10.62
C THR A 83 3.55 -3.70 9.48
N ALA A 84 2.48 -3.31 8.82
CA ALA A 84 2.55 -2.30 7.78
C ALA A 84 1.28 -1.47 7.82
N ALA A 85 1.38 -0.22 7.41
CA ALA A 85 0.24 0.67 7.36
C ALA A 85 0.25 1.37 6.02
N ILE A 86 -0.84 1.21 5.26
CA ILE A 86 -1.01 1.93 4.01
C ILE A 86 -1.39 3.36 4.37
N VAL A 87 -0.52 4.30 4.03
CA VAL A 87 -0.68 5.69 4.47
C VAL A 87 -1.09 6.60 3.33
N SER A 88 -0.89 6.21 2.07
CA SER A 88 -1.20 7.07 0.95
C SER A 88 -1.61 6.24 -0.26
N VAL A 89 -2.65 6.69 -0.93
CA VAL A 89 -3.11 6.09 -2.18
C VAL A 89 -3.43 7.23 -3.11
N VAL A 90 -2.71 7.32 -4.22
CA VAL A 90 -2.94 8.38 -5.20
C VAL A 90 -3.00 7.79 -6.60
N PRO A 91 -3.77 8.40 -7.50
CA PRO A 91 -3.76 7.94 -8.88
C PRO A 91 -2.37 8.13 -9.48
N ASP A 92 -1.99 7.17 -10.29
CA ASP A 92 -0.69 7.19 -10.95
C ASP A 92 -0.94 7.16 -12.44
N ASP A 93 -0.87 8.31 -13.08
CA ASP A 93 -1.20 8.42 -14.48
C ASP A 93 -0.01 8.11 -15.40
N GLY A 94 1.11 7.73 -14.82
CA GLY A 94 2.24 7.34 -15.60
C GLY A 94 3.10 8.48 -16.08
N ARG A 95 2.81 9.69 -15.65
CA ARG A 95 3.57 10.86 -16.09
C ARG A 95 4.35 11.54 -15.00
N SER A 96 4.32 10.98 -13.83
CA SER A 96 4.94 11.63 -12.68
C SER A 96 6.43 11.83 -12.87
N GLU A 97 7.02 10.99 -13.63
CA GLU A 97 8.44 11.03 -13.79
C GLU A 97 8.90 12.24 -14.55
N ASN A 98 8.03 12.83 -15.28
CA ASN A 98 8.43 13.95 -16.09
C ASN A 98 8.42 15.23 -15.38
N ALA A 99 7.95 15.13 -14.26
CA ALA A 99 7.95 16.34 -13.51
C ALA A 99 9.35 16.74 -13.27
#